data_d6561e163011aa537c7b04358795ad4f
#
_entry.id   d6561e163011aa537c7b04358795ad4f
#
_cell.length_a   1.000
_cell.length_b   1.000
_cell.length_c   1.000
_cell.angle_alpha   90.00
_cell.angle_beta   90.00
_cell.angle_gamma   90.00
#
_symmetry.space_group_name_H-M   'P 1'
#
loop_
_entity.id
_entity.type
_entity.pdbx_description
1 polymer ?
#
loop_
_entity_poly.entity_id
_entity_poly.type
_entity_poly.pdbx_seq_one_letter_code
_entity_poly.pdbx_strand_id
1 'polypeptide(L)'
;RFCFGSLPGRSEIILNDTEDVLMQICRQYMHWGKCPRYMNTAKIKERQEYVDSIAKEYKADGLIYQQIKFCDYWGYERASAFHIMREEYGYPVLSIDRPYAAGNSGQIRTRIQAFVERLELKKLKK
;
A
#
# COMPACT_ATOMS: atom_id res chain seq x y z
N ARG A 1 -0.34 -3.28 3.09
CA ARG A 1 0.18 -3.55 4.45
C ARG A 1 0.61 -2.27 5.19
N PHE A 2 -0.08 -1.14 5.01
CA PHE A 2 0.41 0.11 5.58
C PHE A 2 -0.13 0.40 6.98
N CYS A 3 -1.39 0.13 7.31
CA CYS A 3 -1.94 0.50 8.61
C CYS A 3 -1.52 -0.45 9.74
N PHE A 4 -1.59 -1.76 9.52
CA PHE A 4 -1.21 -2.81 10.47
C PHE A 4 -0.27 -3.85 9.84
N GLY A 5 0.51 -3.40 8.88
CA GLY A 5 1.41 -4.30 8.18
C GLY A 5 2.71 -4.55 8.94
N SER A 6 3.54 -5.35 8.34
CA SER A 6 4.84 -5.75 8.86
C SER A 6 5.89 -4.64 8.91
N LEU A 7 5.56 -3.40 8.53
CA LEU A 7 6.51 -2.30 8.49
C LEU A 7 7.17 -2.01 9.83
N PRO A 8 6.42 -1.84 10.94
CA PRO A 8 7.03 -1.58 12.24
C PRO A 8 7.91 -2.73 12.75
N GLY A 9 7.66 -3.96 12.32
CA GLY A 9 8.43 -5.13 12.73
C GLY A 9 9.64 -5.46 11.85
N ARG A 10 9.84 -4.75 10.73
CA ARG A 10 10.96 -4.98 9.81
C ARG A 10 12.19 -4.13 10.09
N SER A 11 12.09 -3.15 10.95
CA SER A 11 13.20 -2.28 11.30
C SER A 11 13.64 -2.54 12.73
N GLU A 12 14.92 -2.70 12.93
CA GLU A 12 15.51 -2.68 14.26
C GLU A 12 15.32 -1.30 14.90
N ILE A 13 14.88 -1.29 16.14
CA ILE A 13 14.82 -0.07 16.93
C ILE A 13 16.21 0.18 17.45
N ILE A 14 16.91 1.14 16.86
CA ILE A 14 18.19 1.59 17.38
C ILE A 14 17.90 2.70 18.38
N LEU A 15 17.97 2.35 19.65
CA LEU A 15 17.85 3.32 20.76
C LEU A 15 19.21 3.97 21.00
N ASN A 16 19.18 5.25 21.32
CA ASN A 16 20.34 6.03 21.77
C ASN A 16 20.08 6.62 23.17
N ASP A 17 21.14 6.98 23.87
CA ASP A 17 21.07 7.50 25.23
C ASP A 17 20.84 9.03 25.29
N THR A 18 20.65 9.68 24.13
CA THR A 18 20.58 11.14 24.04
C THR A 18 19.16 11.68 24.11
N GLU A 19 18.15 10.84 23.96
CA GLU A 19 16.74 11.23 23.90
C GLU A 19 15.88 10.25 24.70
N ASP A 20 14.74 10.73 25.22
CA ASP A 20 13.76 9.89 25.90
C ASP A 20 13.32 8.70 25.03
N VAL A 21 13.30 7.50 25.61
CA VAL A 21 13.01 6.23 24.93
C VAL A 21 11.62 6.25 24.27
N LEU A 22 10.61 6.79 24.95
CA LEU A 22 9.25 6.87 24.41
C LEU A 22 9.20 7.79 23.18
N MET A 23 9.96 8.88 23.21
CA MET A 23 10.05 9.79 22.05
C MET A 23 10.71 9.10 20.85
N GLN A 24 11.76 8.33 21.09
CA GLN A 24 12.42 7.55 20.03
C GLN A 24 11.48 6.52 19.42
N ILE A 25 10.73 5.78 20.23
CA ILE A 25 9.73 4.81 19.78
C ILE A 25 8.63 5.51 18.96
N CYS A 26 8.06 6.61 19.46
CA CYS A 26 7.04 7.36 18.76
C CYS A 26 7.53 7.87 17.40
N ARG A 27 8.73 8.43 17.34
CA ARG A 27 9.34 8.94 16.11
C ARG A 27 9.54 7.80 15.10
N GLN A 28 9.97 6.64 15.56
CA GLN A 28 10.15 5.48 14.71
C GLN A 28 8.83 5.00 14.11
N TYR A 29 7.77 4.85 14.92
CA TYR A 29 6.45 4.48 14.41
C TYR A 29 5.91 5.49 13.40
N MET A 30 6.11 6.77 13.63
CA MET A 30 5.70 7.82 12.68
C MET A 30 6.51 7.78 11.38
N HIS A 31 7.80 7.52 11.47
CA HIS A 31 8.67 7.44 10.30
C HIS A 31 8.39 6.18 9.46
N TRP A 32 8.27 5.03 10.11
CA TRP A 32 8.07 3.73 9.44
C TRP A 32 6.62 3.44 9.09
N GLY A 33 5.68 4.06 9.76
CA GLY A 33 4.24 3.82 9.56
C GLY A 33 3.73 4.13 8.16
N LYS A 34 4.43 4.99 7.41
CA LYS A 34 4.12 5.40 6.02
C LYS A 34 2.62 5.62 5.76
N CYS A 35 1.89 6.01 6.82
CA CYS A 35 0.46 6.23 6.73
C CYS A 35 0.17 7.49 5.88
N PRO A 36 -0.80 7.46 4.95
CA PRO A 36 -1.19 8.64 4.17
C PRO A 36 -1.62 9.84 5.00
N ARG A 37 -1.99 9.64 6.26
CA ARG A 37 -2.30 10.72 7.20
C ARG A 37 -1.14 11.72 7.40
N TYR A 38 0.10 11.24 7.27
CA TYR A 38 1.30 12.08 7.36
C TYR A 38 1.75 12.55 5.98
N MET A 39 0.81 13.09 5.20
CA MET A 39 1.03 13.45 3.81
C MET A 39 1.77 14.78 3.64
N ASN A 40 2.81 14.71 2.85
CA ASN A 40 3.33 15.80 2.02
C ASN A 40 3.80 15.18 0.69
N THR A 41 4.15 16.01 -0.29
CA THR A 41 4.54 15.55 -1.63
C THR A 41 5.71 14.56 -1.60
N ALA A 42 6.72 14.82 -0.77
CA ALA A 42 7.86 13.92 -0.61
C ALA A 42 7.47 12.56 -0.05
N LYS A 43 6.54 12.53 0.92
CA LYS A 43 6.03 11.28 1.51
C LYS A 43 5.14 10.47 0.57
N ILE A 44 4.44 11.14 -0.35
CA ILE A 44 3.70 10.44 -1.42
C ILE A 44 4.69 9.68 -2.30
N LYS A 45 5.73 10.35 -2.79
CA LYS A 45 6.76 9.73 -3.63
C LYS A 45 7.47 8.58 -2.90
N GLU A 46 7.89 8.79 -1.66
CA GLU A 46 8.51 7.75 -0.82
C GLU A 46 7.62 6.49 -0.69
N ARG A 47 6.29 6.65 -0.56
CA ARG A 47 5.37 5.50 -0.52
C ARG A 47 5.28 4.78 -1.85
N GLN A 48 5.26 5.51 -2.97
CA GLN A 48 5.19 4.87 -4.29
C GLN A 48 6.48 4.09 -4.59
N GLU A 49 7.63 4.67 -4.30
CA GLU A 49 8.93 4.00 -4.42
C GLU A 49 9.00 2.74 -3.53
N TYR A 50 8.45 2.82 -2.32
CA TYR A 50 8.36 1.67 -1.42
C TYR A 50 7.42 0.58 -1.95
N VAL A 51 6.28 0.93 -2.52
CA VAL A 51 5.37 -0.04 -3.17
C VAL A 51 6.06 -0.72 -4.35
N ASP A 52 6.78 0.04 -5.17
CA ASP A 52 7.55 -0.49 -6.29
C ASP A 52 8.65 -1.45 -5.81
N SER A 53 9.39 -1.08 -4.76
CA SER A 53 10.43 -1.95 -4.20
C SER A 53 9.88 -3.30 -3.72
N ILE A 54 8.73 -3.28 -3.03
CA ILE A 54 8.04 -4.50 -2.60
C ILE A 54 7.55 -5.30 -3.82
N ALA A 55 6.96 -4.64 -4.80
CA ALA A 55 6.46 -5.30 -5.99
C ALA A 55 7.59 -6.02 -6.75
N LYS A 56 8.76 -5.43 -6.83
CA LYS A 56 9.96 -6.04 -7.41
C LYS A 56 10.49 -7.21 -6.57
N GLU A 57 10.60 -7.03 -5.24
CA GLU A 57 11.04 -8.07 -4.30
C GLU A 57 10.19 -9.34 -4.42
N TYR A 58 8.86 -9.17 -4.48
CA TYR A 58 7.92 -10.28 -4.59
C TYR A 58 7.61 -10.70 -6.03
N LYS A 59 8.22 -10.08 -7.02
CA LYS A 59 7.96 -10.32 -8.46
C LYS A 59 6.46 -10.25 -8.77
N ALA A 60 5.81 -9.20 -8.26
CA ALA A 60 4.36 -9.04 -8.36
C ALA A 60 3.92 -8.77 -9.80
N ASP A 61 2.91 -9.49 -10.28
CA ASP A 61 2.32 -9.28 -11.60
C ASP A 61 1.33 -8.12 -11.65
N GLY A 62 0.87 -7.66 -10.49
CA GLY A 62 -0.07 -6.55 -10.36
C GLY A 62 -0.27 -6.14 -8.92
N LEU A 63 -0.97 -5.03 -8.71
CA LEU A 63 -1.18 -4.42 -7.42
C LEU A 63 -2.68 -4.34 -7.09
N ILE A 64 -3.03 -4.59 -5.83
CA ILE A 64 -4.38 -4.39 -5.33
C ILE A 64 -4.34 -3.30 -4.25
N TYR A 65 -4.94 -2.16 -4.55
CA TYR A 65 -5.18 -1.10 -3.58
C TYR A 65 -6.54 -1.31 -2.91
N GLN A 66 -6.49 -1.70 -1.64
CA GLN A 66 -7.69 -1.89 -0.83
C GLN A 66 -7.84 -0.71 0.13
N GLN A 67 -8.98 -0.06 0.04
CA GLN A 67 -9.40 0.99 0.97
C GLN A 67 -10.55 0.47 1.83
N ILE A 68 -10.53 0.79 3.12
CA ILE A 68 -11.71 0.69 3.97
C ILE A 68 -12.58 1.91 3.71
N LYS A 69 -13.88 1.74 3.48
CA LYS A 69 -14.83 2.83 3.29
C LYS A 69 -14.71 3.86 4.42
N PHE A 70 -14.82 5.12 4.07
CA PHE A 70 -14.70 6.28 4.97
C PHE A 70 -13.26 6.55 5.49
N CYS A 71 -12.25 5.91 4.94
CA CYS A 71 -10.88 6.31 5.19
C CYS A 71 -10.45 7.34 4.13
N ASP A 72 -10.63 8.62 4.40
CA ASP A 72 -10.37 9.71 3.46
C ASP A 72 -8.90 9.76 3.02
N TYR A 73 -7.99 9.57 3.97
CA TYR A 73 -6.55 9.60 3.67
C TYR A 73 -6.14 8.53 2.63
N TRP A 74 -6.67 7.32 2.77
CA TRP A 74 -6.46 6.27 1.77
C TRP A 74 -7.27 6.50 0.50
N GLY A 75 -8.36 7.25 0.56
CA GLY A 75 -9.13 7.64 -0.62
C GLY A 75 -8.31 8.50 -1.57
N TYR A 76 -7.67 9.53 -1.06
CA TYR A 76 -6.78 10.41 -1.83
C TYR A 76 -5.53 9.67 -2.31
N GLU A 77 -4.87 8.94 -1.41
CA GLU A 77 -3.68 8.16 -1.76
C GLU A 77 -3.98 7.12 -2.83
N ARG A 78 -5.10 6.43 -2.74
CA ARG A 78 -5.52 5.43 -3.72
C ARG A 78 -5.71 6.02 -5.11
N ALA A 79 -6.32 7.19 -5.21
CA ALA A 79 -6.52 7.86 -6.50
C ALA A 79 -5.19 8.23 -7.15
N SER A 80 -4.29 8.85 -6.37
CA SER A 80 -2.96 9.21 -6.82
C SER A 80 -2.10 7.99 -7.16
N ALA A 81 -2.05 7.01 -6.26
CA ALA A 81 -1.24 5.80 -6.43
C ALA A 81 -1.72 4.93 -7.59
N PHE A 82 -3.03 4.85 -7.83
CA PHE A 82 -3.58 4.13 -8.98
C PHE A 82 -3.04 4.68 -10.29
N HIS A 83 -3.01 6.00 -10.42
CA HIS A 83 -2.49 6.67 -11.60
C HIS A 83 -0.98 6.47 -11.74
N ILE A 84 -0.21 6.80 -10.72
CA ILE A 84 1.26 6.71 -10.72
C ILE A 84 1.73 5.27 -10.97
N MET A 85 1.19 4.29 -10.24
CA MET A 85 1.62 2.90 -10.39
C MET A 85 1.28 2.32 -11.77
N ARG A 86 0.22 2.80 -12.39
CA ARG A 86 -0.18 2.34 -13.71
C ARG A 86 0.59 3.02 -14.83
N GLU A 87 0.70 4.35 -14.79
CA GLU A 87 1.23 5.14 -15.92
C GLU A 87 2.76 5.29 -15.83
N GLU A 88 3.32 5.47 -14.63
CA GLU A 88 4.76 5.67 -14.47
C GLU A 88 5.51 4.35 -14.23
N TYR A 89 4.95 3.45 -13.41
CA TYR A 89 5.59 2.17 -13.08
C TYR A 89 5.10 0.99 -13.91
N GLY A 90 4.02 1.14 -14.67
CA GLY A 90 3.52 0.13 -15.60
C GLY A 90 2.83 -1.08 -14.97
N TYR A 91 2.51 -1.03 -13.67
CA TYR A 91 1.81 -2.13 -13.02
C TYR A 91 0.32 -2.15 -13.35
N PRO A 92 -0.27 -3.32 -13.64
CA PRO A 92 -1.71 -3.49 -13.57
C PRO A 92 -2.19 -3.25 -12.14
N VAL A 93 -3.24 -2.43 -11.97
CA VAL A 93 -3.76 -2.07 -10.65
C VAL A 93 -5.24 -2.35 -10.57
N LEU A 94 -5.67 -2.99 -9.48
CA LEU A 94 -7.07 -3.13 -9.07
C LEU A 94 -7.32 -2.28 -7.82
N SER A 95 -8.33 -1.43 -7.87
CA SER A 95 -8.78 -0.64 -6.71
C SER A 95 -10.05 -1.24 -6.10
N ILE A 96 -10.05 -1.49 -4.79
CA ILE A 96 -11.17 -2.10 -4.06
C ILE A 96 -11.57 -1.21 -2.87
N ASP A 97 -12.87 -0.91 -2.79
CA ASP A 97 -13.49 -0.34 -1.60
C ASP A 97 -14.13 -1.46 -0.78
N ARG A 98 -13.73 -1.58 0.47
CA ARG A 98 -14.24 -2.60 1.39
C ARG A 98 -14.95 -1.95 2.58
N PRO A 99 -16.20 -2.31 2.87
CA PRO A 99 -16.83 -1.97 4.14
C PRO A 99 -16.20 -2.78 5.29
N TYR A 100 -16.42 -2.35 6.52
CA TYR A 100 -16.01 -3.12 7.71
C TYR A 100 -16.76 -4.46 7.82
N ALA A 101 -18.04 -4.48 7.45
CA ALA A 101 -18.83 -5.69 7.44
C ALA A 101 -18.55 -6.59 6.24
N ALA A 102 -18.58 -7.89 6.44
CA ALA A 102 -18.22 -8.90 5.42
C ALA A 102 -19.26 -9.07 4.28
N GLY A 103 -20.33 -8.27 4.25
CA GLY A 103 -21.49 -8.46 3.36
C GLY A 103 -21.24 -8.41 1.85
N ASN A 104 -20.10 -7.92 1.38
CA ASN A 104 -19.80 -7.75 -0.06
C ASN A 104 -18.74 -8.72 -0.59
N SER A 105 -18.55 -9.87 0.05
CA SER A 105 -17.51 -10.82 -0.31
C SER A 105 -17.63 -11.34 -1.75
N GLY A 106 -18.83 -11.56 -2.24
CA GLY A 106 -19.07 -12.03 -3.61
C GLY A 106 -18.60 -11.05 -4.68
N GLN A 107 -18.96 -9.78 -4.56
CA GLN A 107 -18.53 -8.73 -5.49
C GLN A 107 -17.00 -8.56 -5.52
N ILE A 108 -16.38 -8.55 -4.34
CA ILE A 108 -14.93 -8.41 -4.23
C ILE A 108 -14.25 -9.62 -4.87
N ARG A 109 -14.76 -10.83 -4.62
CA ARG A 109 -14.26 -12.07 -5.22
C ARG A 109 -14.30 -12.00 -6.74
N THR A 110 -15.44 -11.65 -7.32
CA THR A 110 -15.58 -11.53 -8.78
C THR A 110 -14.60 -10.52 -9.38
N ARG A 111 -14.41 -9.37 -8.73
CA ARG A 111 -13.46 -8.36 -9.20
C ARG A 111 -12.00 -8.83 -9.13
N ILE A 112 -11.64 -9.53 -8.06
CA ILE A 112 -10.29 -10.10 -7.92
C ILE A 112 -10.08 -11.18 -8.98
N GLN A 113 -11.06 -12.06 -9.18
CA GLN A 113 -10.98 -13.12 -10.20
C GLN A 113 -10.78 -12.54 -11.60
N ALA A 114 -11.59 -11.58 -12.02
CA ALA A 114 -11.44 -10.90 -13.30
C ALA A 114 -10.07 -10.19 -13.45
N PHE A 115 -9.53 -9.67 -12.35
CA PHE A 115 -8.20 -9.08 -12.36
C PHE A 115 -7.10 -10.13 -12.57
N VAL A 116 -7.19 -11.27 -11.90
CA VAL A 116 -6.24 -12.39 -12.07
C VAL A 116 -6.29 -12.92 -13.49
N GLU A 117 -7.48 -13.21 -14.03
CA GLU A 117 -7.66 -13.66 -15.42
C GLU A 117 -7.02 -12.68 -16.43
N ARG A 118 -7.18 -11.37 -16.20
CA ARG A 118 -6.53 -10.35 -17.03
C ARG A 118 -5.00 -10.41 -16.95
N LEU A 119 -4.44 -10.67 -15.77
CA LEU A 119 -2.99 -10.83 -15.60
C LEU A 119 -2.46 -12.06 -16.32
N GLU A 120 -3.17 -13.18 -16.25
CA GLU A 120 -2.85 -14.43 -16.94
C GLU A 120 -2.86 -14.25 -18.45
N LEU A 121 -3.92 -13.63 -18.98
CA LEU A 121 -4.00 -13.30 -20.42
C LEU A 121 -2.85 -12.38 -20.89
N LYS A 122 -2.39 -11.46 -20.04
CA LYS A 122 -1.24 -10.61 -20.37
C LYS A 122 0.06 -11.40 -20.41
N LYS A 123 0.21 -12.44 -19.58
CA LYS A 123 1.38 -13.33 -19.59
C LYS A 123 1.43 -14.20 -20.84
N LEU A 124 0.28 -14.68 -21.30
CA LEU A 124 0.19 -15.52 -22.51
C LEU A 124 0.49 -14.76 -23.81
N LYS A 125 0.41 -13.42 -23.78
CA LYS A 125 0.69 -12.56 -24.95
C LYS A 125 2.14 -12.05 -25.01
N LYS A 126 2.96 -12.37 -24.03
CA LYS A 126 4.40 -12.10 -24.01
C LYS A 126 5.18 -13.33 -24.44
#